data_30909008941e9d4d7f3b3bb56741f20c
#
_entry.id   30909008941e9d4d7f3b3bb56741f20c
#
_cell.length_a   1.000
_cell.length_b   1.000
_cell.length_c   1.000
_cell.angle_alpha   90.00
_cell.angle_beta   90.00
_cell.angle_gamma   90.00
#
_symmetry.space_group_name_H-M   'P 1'
#
loop_
_entity.id
_entity.type
_entity.pdbx_description
1 polymer ?
#
loop_
_entity_poly.entity_id
_entity_poly.type
_entity_poly.pdbx_seq_one_letter_code
_entity_poly.pdbx_strand_id
1 'polypeptide(L)'
;RDYAFLSFDSLRSKGKVPERTEYQLVYSDILGADENRDSLFTKFNIAHPDDFTGHSLSVSDIILIKRNGKVNVSYVDMIGFVPLPDFYKEPSLRVVEQITESTKGFTAEGHFGTWHSIQMQEFHNEKFFQMRHDEFGEQVADIIVNEQGQVIAEDLWHGFSPEAMKLIGEYLLSKSLYQKKEAAYLLPEDNGYFMIHETDGGYDYTFYNHEFKELDGGIYDNPEVSIAEATEDILNDEGITI
;
A
#
# COMPACT_ATOMS: atom_id res chain seq x y z
N ARG A 1 -1.70 -22.85 -22.27
CA ARG A 1 -3.00 -23.30 -21.74
C ARG A 1 -3.83 -24.00 -22.82
N ASP A 2 -4.47 -25.11 -22.47
CA ASP A 2 -5.19 -25.98 -23.43
C ASP A 2 -6.54 -25.42 -23.87
N TYR A 3 -6.96 -24.25 -23.37
CA TYR A 3 -8.28 -23.66 -23.57
C TYR A 3 -8.22 -22.20 -24.06
N ALA A 4 -7.13 -21.83 -24.73
CA ALA A 4 -7.06 -20.51 -25.35
C ALA A 4 -8.25 -20.30 -26.31
N PHE A 5 -8.85 -19.11 -26.25
CA PHE A 5 -10.00 -18.69 -27.07
C PHE A 5 -11.33 -19.45 -26.80
N LEU A 6 -11.44 -20.22 -25.73
CA LEU A 6 -12.73 -20.81 -25.35
C LEU A 6 -13.62 -19.79 -24.64
N SER A 7 -14.94 -19.87 -24.86
CA SER A 7 -15.90 -19.18 -24.02
C SER A 7 -15.91 -19.78 -22.60
N PHE A 8 -16.32 -19.00 -21.63
CA PHE A 8 -16.41 -19.47 -20.24
C PHE A 8 -17.37 -20.66 -20.10
N ASP A 9 -18.52 -20.64 -20.80
CA ASP A 9 -19.45 -21.74 -20.81
C ASP A 9 -18.85 -23.02 -21.44
N SER A 10 -18.09 -22.89 -22.50
CA SER A 10 -17.37 -24.01 -23.11
C SER A 10 -16.31 -24.60 -22.19
N LEU A 11 -15.64 -23.74 -21.41
CA LEU A 11 -14.69 -24.16 -20.39
C LEU A 11 -15.37 -24.93 -19.27
N ARG A 12 -16.47 -24.38 -18.72
CA ARG A 12 -17.27 -25.03 -17.67
C ARG A 12 -17.86 -26.36 -18.11
N SER A 13 -18.33 -26.47 -19.35
CA SER A 13 -18.88 -27.73 -19.91
C SER A 13 -17.85 -28.86 -19.94
N LYS A 14 -16.56 -28.51 -19.97
CA LYS A 14 -15.43 -29.45 -19.88
C LYS A 14 -15.00 -29.72 -18.42
N GLY A 15 -15.75 -29.22 -17.44
CA GLY A 15 -15.42 -29.35 -16.02
C GLY A 15 -14.17 -28.56 -15.59
N LYS A 16 -13.77 -27.55 -16.37
CA LYS A 16 -12.60 -26.70 -16.09
C LYS A 16 -13.02 -25.33 -15.59
N VAL A 17 -12.16 -24.73 -14.78
CA VAL A 17 -12.21 -23.32 -14.39
C VAL A 17 -10.83 -22.71 -14.64
N PRO A 18 -10.71 -21.40 -14.90
CA PRO A 18 -9.43 -20.75 -15.02
C PRO A 18 -8.63 -20.85 -13.71
N GLU A 19 -7.43 -21.39 -13.77
CA GLU A 19 -6.54 -21.49 -12.61
C GLU A 19 -5.40 -20.51 -12.75
N ARG A 20 -5.01 -19.83 -11.66
CA ARG A 20 -3.95 -18.81 -11.66
C ARG A 20 -2.63 -19.34 -12.26
N THR A 21 -2.27 -20.56 -11.95
CA THR A 21 -1.04 -21.21 -12.43
C THR A 21 -0.95 -21.40 -13.93
N GLU A 22 -2.07 -21.28 -14.64
CA GLU A 22 -2.13 -21.41 -16.09
C GLU A 22 -1.98 -20.07 -16.84
N TYR A 23 -1.82 -18.97 -16.09
CA TYR A 23 -1.72 -17.62 -16.64
C TYR A 23 -0.38 -16.98 -16.29
N GLN A 24 0.14 -16.20 -17.22
CA GLN A 24 1.33 -15.38 -17.05
C GLN A 24 0.94 -13.91 -17.12
N LEU A 25 1.54 -13.08 -16.28
CA LEU A 25 1.39 -11.64 -16.38
C LEU A 25 2.02 -11.17 -17.71
N VAL A 26 1.28 -10.41 -18.50
CA VAL A 26 1.71 -9.89 -19.80
C VAL A 26 1.93 -8.38 -19.71
N TYR A 27 1.13 -7.68 -18.92
CA TYR A 27 1.19 -6.22 -18.76
C TYR A 27 0.59 -5.77 -17.44
N SER A 28 1.17 -4.74 -16.84
CA SER A 28 0.59 -4.02 -15.72
C SER A 28 0.86 -2.53 -15.84
N ASP A 29 -0.08 -1.71 -15.39
CA ASP A 29 0.00 -0.25 -15.46
C ASP A 29 -0.93 0.38 -14.42
N ILE A 30 -0.76 1.67 -14.17
CA ILE A 30 -1.64 2.45 -13.30
C ILE A 30 -2.98 2.65 -13.99
N LEU A 31 -4.06 2.25 -13.33
CA LEU A 31 -5.41 2.39 -13.85
C LEU A 31 -5.88 3.85 -13.77
N GLY A 32 -6.24 4.43 -14.89
CA GLY A 32 -6.85 5.76 -14.93
C GLY A 32 -8.18 5.82 -14.19
N ALA A 33 -8.55 6.99 -13.68
CA ALA A 33 -9.78 7.18 -12.87
C ALA A 33 -11.05 6.70 -13.59
N ASP A 34 -11.15 6.93 -14.89
CA ASP A 34 -12.31 6.57 -15.72
C ASP A 34 -12.15 5.24 -16.46
N GLU A 35 -10.99 4.58 -16.32
CA GLU A 35 -10.76 3.29 -16.97
C GLU A 35 -11.55 2.17 -16.28
N ASN A 36 -12.08 1.26 -17.09
CA ASN A 36 -12.82 0.08 -16.66
C ASN A 36 -12.52 -1.08 -17.63
N ARG A 37 -13.13 -2.24 -17.42
CA ARG A 37 -12.90 -3.43 -18.24
C ARG A 37 -13.14 -3.20 -19.74
N ASP A 38 -14.19 -2.45 -20.09
CA ASP A 38 -14.55 -2.19 -21.49
C ASP A 38 -13.55 -1.22 -22.14
N SER A 39 -13.12 -0.18 -21.41
CA SER A 39 -12.08 0.74 -21.90
C SER A 39 -10.73 0.05 -22.03
N LEU A 40 -10.36 -0.84 -21.10
CA LEU A 40 -9.15 -1.64 -21.19
C LEU A 40 -9.21 -2.61 -22.38
N PHE A 41 -10.37 -3.25 -22.60
CA PHE A 41 -10.55 -4.10 -23.78
C PHE A 41 -10.33 -3.30 -25.08
N THR A 42 -10.89 -2.10 -25.15
CA THR A 42 -10.69 -1.19 -26.28
C THR A 42 -9.24 -0.76 -26.42
N LYS A 43 -8.60 -0.33 -25.32
CA LYS A 43 -7.18 0.07 -25.27
C LYS A 43 -6.28 -1.05 -25.84
N PHE A 44 -6.40 -2.26 -25.34
CA PHE A 44 -5.55 -3.39 -25.74
C PHE A 44 -5.94 -4.09 -27.06
N ASN A 45 -6.98 -3.60 -27.74
CA ASN A 45 -7.35 -4.09 -29.07
C ASN A 45 -7.21 -3.05 -30.19
N ILE A 46 -7.23 -1.73 -29.86
CA ILE A 46 -7.27 -0.68 -30.85
C ILE A 46 -6.07 0.28 -30.71
N ALA A 47 -5.68 0.61 -29.48
CA ALA A 47 -4.67 1.64 -29.20
C ALA A 47 -3.73 1.15 -28.09
N HIS A 48 -2.92 0.15 -28.42
CA HIS A 48 -1.96 -0.44 -27.48
C HIS A 48 -1.03 0.62 -26.90
N PRO A 49 -0.66 0.53 -25.61
CA PRO A 49 0.47 1.28 -25.08
C PRO A 49 1.76 0.96 -25.86
N ASP A 50 2.64 1.95 -26.00
CA ASP A 50 3.87 1.82 -26.78
C ASP A 50 4.82 0.74 -26.25
N ASP A 51 4.76 0.47 -24.96
CA ASP A 51 5.55 -0.54 -24.25
C ASP A 51 4.88 -1.93 -24.19
N PHE A 52 3.65 -2.06 -24.71
CA PHE A 52 2.94 -3.34 -24.74
C PHE A 52 3.46 -4.23 -25.86
N THR A 53 4.03 -5.37 -25.49
CA THR A 53 4.58 -6.37 -26.43
C THR A 53 3.75 -7.63 -26.59
N GLY A 54 2.61 -7.71 -25.88
CA GLY A 54 1.70 -8.85 -25.92
C GLY A 54 0.79 -8.89 -27.15
N HIS A 55 -0.02 -9.94 -27.25
CA HIS A 55 -1.12 -9.98 -28.23
C HIS A 55 -2.32 -9.17 -27.73
N SER A 56 -3.18 -8.73 -28.63
CA SER A 56 -4.45 -8.09 -28.30
C SER A 56 -5.25 -8.91 -27.30
N LEU A 57 -5.95 -8.22 -26.40
CA LEU A 57 -6.77 -8.82 -25.35
C LEU A 57 -7.88 -9.68 -25.99
N SER A 58 -7.91 -10.95 -25.70
CA SER A 58 -8.69 -11.96 -26.38
C SER A 58 -9.52 -12.82 -25.42
N VAL A 59 -10.49 -13.55 -25.96
CA VAL A 59 -11.26 -14.55 -25.21
C VAL A 59 -10.30 -15.49 -24.48
N SER A 60 -10.59 -15.78 -23.25
CA SER A 60 -9.80 -16.54 -22.29
C SER A 60 -8.63 -15.77 -21.62
N ASP A 61 -8.40 -14.52 -21.93
CA ASP A 61 -7.50 -13.69 -21.14
C ASP A 61 -8.14 -13.26 -19.82
N ILE A 62 -7.32 -12.85 -18.89
CA ILE A 62 -7.75 -12.38 -17.56
C ILE A 62 -7.40 -10.91 -17.42
N ILE A 63 -8.39 -10.13 -17.00
CA ILE A 63 -8.19 -8.75 -16.55
C ILE A 63 -8.31 -8.73 -15.02
N LEU A 64 -7.28 -8.17 -14.37
CA LEU A 64 -7.29 -7.88 -12.94
C LEU A 64 -7.29 -6.37 -12.75
N ILE A 65 -8.27 -5.83 -12.05
CA ILE A 65 -8.36 -4.41 -11.66
C ILE A 65 -8.34 -4.32 -10.16
N LYS A 66 -7.37 -3.57 -9.62
CA LYS A 66 -7.33 -3.16 -8.22
C LYS A 66 -7.83 -1.71 -8.15
N ARG A 67 -8.83 -1.44 -7.33
CA ARG A 67 -9.37 -0.09 -7.08
C ARG A 67 -9.89 0.01 -5.66
N ASN A 68 -9.46 1.04 -4.92
CA ASN A 68 -9.87 1.27 -3.54
C ASN A 68 -9.68 0.03 -2.64
N GLY A 69 -8.52 -0.62 -2.72
CA GLY A 69 -8.19 -1.83 -1.96
C GLY A 69 -8.96 -3.10 -2.38
N LYS A 70 -9.81 -3.03 -3.42
CA LYS A 70 -10.57 -4.20 -3.91
C LYS A 70 -10.02 -4.70 -5.24
N VAL A 71 -9.74 -5.99 -5.27
CA VAL A 71 -9.30 -6.70 -6.48
C VAL A 71 -10.51 -7.33 -7.17
N ASN A 72 -10.69 -7.02 -8.45
CA ASN A 72 -11.71 -7.59 -9.30
C ASN A 72 -11.04 -8.33 -10.45
N VAL A 73 -11.22 -9.64 -10.51
CA VAL A 73 -10.70 -10.48 -11.59
C VAL A 73 -11.82 -10.83 -12.54
N SER A 74 -11.56 -10.77 -13.82
CA SER A 74 -12.55 -11.05 -14.86
C SER A 74 -11.93 -11.84 -16.02
N TYR A 75 -12.63 -12.87 -16.44
CA TYR A 75 -12.36 -13.62 -17.66
C TYR A 75 -12.94 -12.86 -18.85
N VAL A 76 -12.16 -12.68 -19.88
CA VAL A 76 -12.64 -12.14 -21.16
C VAL A 76 -13.42 -13.24 -21.88
N ASP A 77 -14.72 -13.06 -22.04
CA ASP A 77 -15.57 -14.03 -22.75
C ASP A 77 -15.86 -13.58 -24.19
N MET A 78 -16.56 -14.38 -24.94
CA MET A 78 -17.00 -14.04 -26.32
C MET A 78 -17.89 -12.80 -26.33
N ILE A 79 -18.66 -12.58 -25.29
CA ILE A 79 -19.47 -11.39 -25.08
C ILE A 79 -19.27 -10.91 -23.63
N GLY A 80 -18.54 -9.82 -23.47
CA GLY A 80 -18.31 -9.19 -22.16
C GLY A 80 -17.32 -9.95 -21.26
N PHE A 81 -17.57 -9.91 -19.95
CA PHE A 81 -16.63 -10.38 -18.94
C PHE A 81 -17.33 -11.23 -17.88
N VAL A 82 -16.71 -12.33 -17.49
CA VAL A 82 -17.19 -13.19 -16.41
C VAL A 82 -16.35 -12.97 -15.15
N PRO A 83 -16.94 -12.57 -14.02
CA PRO A 83 -16.21 -12.42 -12.76
C PRO A 83 -15.62 -13.74 -12.28
N LEU A 84 -14.38 -13.68 -11.76
CA LEU A 84 -13.66 -14.81 -11.18
C LEU A 84 -13.26 -14.49 -9.74
N PRO A 85 -14.18 -14.51 -8.77
CA PRO A 85 -13.88 -14.11 -7.39
C PRO A 85 -12.85 -15.03 -6.70
N ASP A 86 -12.76 -16.30 -7.12
CA ASP A 86 -11.86 -17.30 -6.53
C ASP A 86 -10.54 -17.47 -7.30
N PHE A 87 -10.25 -16.63 -8.30
CA PHE A 87 -9.07 -16.75 -9.13
C PHE A 87 -7.76 -16.54 -8.34
N TYR A 88 -7.79 -15.59 -7.39
CA TYR A 88 -6.82 -15.46 -6.33
C TYR A 88 -7.46 -15.97 -5.04
N LYS A 89 -7.27 -17.25 -4.74
CA LYS A 89 -7.58 -17.74 -3.40
C LYS A 89 -6.55 -17.14 -2.47
N GLU A 90 -7.00 -16.28 -1.56
CA GLU A 90 -6.16 -15.86 -0.46
C GLU A 90 -5.65 -17.10 0.26
N PRO A 91 -4.32 -17.26 0.42
CA PRO A 91 -3.80 -18.33 1.26
C PRO A 91 -4.45 -18.15 2.63
N SER A 92 -4.99 -19.24 3.19
CA SER A 92 -5.57 -19.24 4.53
C SER A 92 -4.63 -18.50 5.49
N LEU A 93 -5.14 -17.47 6.18
CA LEU A 93 -4.44 -16.60 7.10
C LEU A 93 -3.35 -17.35 7.86
N ARG A 94 -2.10 -17.17 7.47
CA ARG A 94 -0.98 -17.47 8.35
C ARG A 94 -0.91 -16.29 9.30
N VAL A 95 -1.04 -16.57 10.59
CA VAL A 95 -0.67 -15.62 11.64
C VAL A 95 0.82 -15.36 11.46
N VAL A 96 1.17 -14.26 10.83
CA VAL A 96 2.55 -13.77 10.82
C VAL A 96 2.74 -13.15 12.19
N GLU A 97 3.54 -13.78 13.02
CA GLU A 97 3.76 -13.33 14.41
C GLU A 97 4.29 -11.89 14.44
N GLN A 98 5.15 -11.53 13.52
CA GLN A 98 5.66 -10.16 13.35
C GLN A 98 6.37 -10.02 12.01
N ILE A 99 6.19 -8.92 11.31
CA ILE A 99 6.95 -8.63 10.08
C ILE A 99 8.40 -8.31 10.44
N THR A 100 9.33 -8.90 9.70
CA THR A 100 10.78 -8.69 9.84
C THR A 100 11.42 -8.50 8.47
N GLU A 101 12.67 -8.11 8.42
CA GLU A 101 13.45 -8.00 7.18
C GLU A 101 13.54 -9.31 6.40
N SER A 102 13.38 -10.45 7.07
CA SER A 102 13.42 -11.79 6.46
C SER A 102 12.04 -12.36 6.13
N THR A 103 10.96 -11.61 6.32
CA THR A 103 9.59 -12.07 6.06
C THR A 103 9.40 -12.44 4.60
N LYS A 104 8.83 -13.64 4.36
CA LYS A 104 8.47 -14.17 3.05
C LYS A 104 7.11 -14.84 3.10
N GLY A 105 6.39 -14.82 1.98
CA GLY A 105 5.08 -15.45 1.88
C GLY A 105 4.02 -14.76 2.73
N PHE A 106 4.19 -13.47 3.02
CA PHE A 106 3.23 -12.66 3.74
C PHE A 106 2.01 -12.36 2.86
N THR A 107 0.82 -12.45 3.43
CA THR A 107 -0.43 -12.03 2.79
C THR A 107 -0.91 -10.72 3.38
N ALA A 108 -1.03 -9.70 2.54
CA ALA A 108 -1.52 -8.40 2.94
C ALA A 108 -3.04 -8.31 2.70
N GLU A 109 -3.78 -7.77 3.66
CA GLU A 109 -5.22 -7.58 3.55
C GLU A 109 -5.56 -6.69 2.33
N GLY A 110 -6.52 -7.12 1.52
CA GLY A 110 -6.93 -6.42 0.30
C GLY A 110 -5.96 -6.54 -0.89
N HIS A 111 -4.88 -7.30 -0.75
CA HIS A 111 -3.87 -7.49 -1.79
C HIS A 111 -3.78 -8.96 -2.17
N PHE A 112 -3.61 -9.24 -3.47
CA PHE A 112 -3.50 -10.60 -3.96
C PHE A 112 -2.09 -11.17 -3.80
N GLY A 113 -1.99 -12.49 -3.75
CA GLY A 113 -0.71 -13.21 -3.71
C GLY A 113 0.03 -13.08 -2.38
N THR A 114 1.31 -13.40 -2.43
CA THR A 114 2.22 -13.32 -1.30
C THR A 114 3.34 -12.32 -1.54
N TRP A 115 3.92 -11.84 -0.45
CA TRP A 115 4.85 -10.74 -0.44
C TRP A 115 6.07 -11.06 0.43
N HIS A 116 7.23 -10.49 0.11
CA HIS A 116 8.42 -10.56 0.92
C HIS A 116 8.99 -9.18 1.20
N SER A 117 9.67 -9.04 2.34
CA SER A 117 10.35 -7.81 2.71
C SER A 117 11.61 -7.61 1.86
N ILE A 118 11.80 -6.40 1.31
CA ILE A 118 12.99 -6.02 0.54
C ILE A 118 13.76 -4.87 1.17
N GLN A 119 13.10 -4.04 1.96
CA GLN A 119 13.71 -2.90 2.65
C GLN A 119 12.95 -2.62 3.96
N MET A 120 13.65 -2.17 4.99
CA MET A 120 13.08 -1.71 6.24
C MET A 120 13.58 -0.29 6.53
N GLN A 121 12.70 0.55 7.06
CA GLN A 121 13.04 1.83 7.67
C GLN A 121 12.35 1.94 9.04
N GLU A 122 13.00 2.61 9.96
CA GLU A 122 12.47 2.85 11.30
C GLU A 122 12.22 4.35 11.50
N PHE A 123 10.99 4.67 11.93
CA PHE A 123 10.55 6.02 12.25
C PHE A 123 9.83 5.97 13.60
N HIS A 124 10.21 6.83 14.53
CA HIS A 124 9.58 6.88 15.86
C HIS A 124 9.50 5.53 16.57
N ASN A 125 10.61 4.78 16.62
CA ASN A 125 10.66 3.44 17.20
C ASN A 125 9.66 2.45 16.58
N GLU A 126 9.09 2.77 15.40
CA GLU A 126 8.26 1.87 14.61
C GLU A 126 8.95 1.50 13.31
N LYS A 127 8.86 0.22 12.96
CA LYS A 127 9.47 -0.32 11.75
C LYS A 127 8.43 -0.46 10.65
N PHE A 128 8.82 -0.03 9.47
CA PHE A 128 8.04 -0.12 8.25
C PHE A 128 8.82 -0.92 7.22
N PHE A 129 8.13 -1.85 6.58
CA PHE A 129 8.73 -2.81 5.65
C PHE A 129 8.14 -2.58 4.27
N GLN A 130 9.00 -2.30 3.30
CA GLN A 130 8.64 -2.35 1.89
C GLN A 130 8.54 -3.80 1.48
N MET A 131 7.36 -4.18 1.01
CA MET A 131 7.04 -5.54 0.62
C MET A 131 6.90 -5.62 -0.90
N ARG A 132 7.55 -6.59 -1.49
CA ARG A 132 7.49 -6.89 -2.92
C ARG A 132 6.71 -8.17 -3.18
N HIS A 133 5.94 -8.19 -4.23
CA HIS A 133 5.14 -9.35 -4.62
C HIS A 133 6.03 -10.54 -5.00
N ASP A 134 5.80 -11.73 -4.41
CA ASP A 134 6.65 -12.90 -4.59
C ASP A 134 6.70 -13.41 -6.04
N GLU A 135 5.55 -13.36 -6.73
CA GLU A 135 5.44 -13.91 -8.09
C GLU A 135 5.81 -12.88 -9.16
N PHE A 136 5.38 -11.63 -9.00
CA PHE A 136 5.48 -10.62 -10.06
C PHE A 136 6.63 -9.63 -9.87
N GLY A 137 7.26 -9.61 -8.69
CA GLY A 137 8.38 -8.72 -8.43
C GLY A 137 8.06 -7.25 -8.75
N GLU A 138 8.92 -6.62 -9.53
CA GLU A 138 8.80 -5.21 -9.92
C GLU A 138 7.69 -4.91 -10.95
N GLN A 139 7.01 -5.92 -11.47
CA GLN A 139 5.88 -5.74 -12.38
C GLN A 139 4.58 -5.36 -11.66
N VAL A 140 4.57 -5.41 -10.34
CA VAL A 140 3.47 -4.99 -9.48
C VAL A 140 4.02 -3.99 -8.47
N ALA A 141 3.28 -2.92 -8.23
CA ALA A 141 3.68 -1.92 -7.26
C ALA A 141 3.89 -2.53 -5.87
N ASP A 142 4.94 -2.09 -5.18
CA ASP A 142 5.24 -2.50 -3.82
C ASP A 142 4.22 -1.90 -2.82
N ILE A 143 4.15 -2.45 -1.63
CA ILE A 143 3.39 -1.93 -0.50
C ILE A 143 4.31 -1.71 0.69
N ILE A 144 3.92 -0.83 1.60
CA ILE A 144 4.60 -0.68 2.90
C ILE A 144 3.65 -1.15 4.00
N VAL A 145 4.17 -2.00 4.88
CA VAL A 145 3.46 -2.51 6.06
C VAL A 145 4.23 -2.17 7.33
N ASN A 146 3.53 -2.08 8.46
CA ASN A 146 4.14 -2.01 9.79
C ASN A 146 4.52 -3.40 10.31
N GLU A 147 5.10 -3.49 11.51
CA GLU A 147 5.49 -4.78 12.15
C GLU A 147 4.30 -5.73 12.38
N GLN A 148 3.09 -5.21 12.48
CA GLN A 148 1.86 -5.99 12.66
C GLN A 148 1.26 -6.45 11.33
N GLY A 149 1.88 -6.12 10.19
CA GLY A 149 1.40 -6.47 8.86
C GLY A 149 0.26 -5.61 8.34
N GLN A 150 -0.06 -4.49 9.01
CA GLN A 150 -1.03 -3.54 8.50
C GLN A 150 -0.43 -2.79 7.30
N VAL A 151 -1.16 -2.69 6.21
CA VAL A 151 -0.76 -1.91 5.04
C VAL A 151 -0.91 -0.42 5.35
N ILE A 152 0.19 0.31 5.24
CA ILE A 152 0.28 1.75 5.51
C ILE A 152 0.28 2.55 4.21
N ALA A 153 1.00 2.05 3.20
CA ALA A 153 1.04 2.67 1.88
C ALA A 153 1.00 1.60 0.80
N GLU A 154 0.41 1.93 -0.33
CA GLU A 154 0.24 1.03 -1.47
C GLU A 154 0.50 1.76 -2.79
N ASP A 155 0.55 1.01 -3.89
CA ASP A 155 0.79 1.50 -5.25
C ASP A 155 2.15 2.21 -5.41
N LEU A 156 3.18 1.69 -4.73
CA LEU A 156 4.51 2.29 -4.65
C LEU A 156 5.45 1.70 -5.71
N TRP A 157 5.81 2.53 -6.69
CA TRP A 157 6.79 2.15 -7.71
C TRP A 157 8.24 2.50 -7.33
N HIS A 158 8.42 3.31 -6.28
CA HIS A 158 9.71 3.83 -5.83
C HIS A 158 9.97 3.63 -4.33
N GLY A 159 9.31 2.65 -3.72
CA GLY A 159 9.51 2.29 -2.31
C GLY A 159 9.15 3.42 -1.34
N PHE A 160 10.08 3.79 -0.46
CA PHE A 160 9.92 4.89 0.51
C PHE A 160 10.02 6.26 -0.18
N SER A 161 9.13 6.51 -1.14
CA SER A 161 9.00 7.79 -1.85
C SER A 161 8.41 8.89 -0.94
N PRO A 162 8.48 10.18 -1.33
CA PRO A 162 7.83 11.26 -0.59
C PRO A 162 6.34 11.00 -0.31
N GLU A 163 5.62 10.40 -1.26
CA GLU A 163 4.21 10.03 -1.11
C GLU A 163 4.03 8.95 -0.04
N ALA A 164 4.88 7.93 -0.06
CA ALA A 164 4.87 6.87 0.96
C ALA A 164 5.20 7.44 2.34
N MET A 165 6.18 8.33 2.43
CA MET A 165 6.57 8.99 3.68
C MET A 165 5.44 9.84 4.26
N LYS A 166 4.67 10.54 3.41
CA LYS A 166 3.48 11.27 3.85
C LYS A 166 2.45 10.32 4.48
N LEU A 167 2.16 9.17 3.86
CA LEU A 167 1.21 8.19 4.40
C LEU A 167 1.68 7.57 5.72
N ILE A 168 2.98 7.29 5.85
CA ILE A 168 3.59 6.85 7.10
C ILE A 168 3.41 7.92 8.19
N GLY A 169 3.64 9.19 7.86
CA GLY A 169 3.42 10.30 8.77
C GLY A 169 1.98 10.43 9.23
N GLU A 170 1.03 10.36 8.33
CA GLU A 170 -0.40 10.38 8.66
C GLU A 170 -0.79 9.21 9.58
N TYR A 171 -0.22 8.02 9.33
CA TYR A 171 -0.40 6.85 10.20
C TYR A 171 0.16 7.09 11.61
N LEU A 172 1.40 7.56 11.73
CA LEU A 172 2.04 7.86 13.01
C LEU A 172 1.26 8.94 13.78
N LEU A 173 0.81 10.00 13.09
CA LEU A 173 -0.08 11.01 13.64
C LEU A 173 -1.36 10.41 14.20
N SER A 174 -2.04 9.58 13.43
CA SER A 174 -3.30 8.95 13.87
C SER A 174 -3.10 8.07 15.09
N LYS A 175 -1.96 7.37 15.17
CA LYS A 175 -1.64 6.49 16.29
C LYS A 175 -1.32 7.27 17.56
N SER A 176 -0.58 8.37 17.48
CA SER A 176 -0.22 9.19 18.62
C SER A 176 -1.45 9.83 19.29
N LEU A 177 -2.47 10.18 18.53
CA LEU A 177 -3.74 10.68 19.05
C LEU A 177 -4.51 9.64 19.89
N TYR A 178 -4.24 8.34 19.72
CA TYR A 178 -4.84 7.27 20.51
C TYR A 178 -4.03 6.89 21.77
N GLN A 179 -2.73 7.17 21.77
CA GLN A 179 -1.86 6.90 22.94
C GLN A 179 -1.75 8.18 23.76
N LYS A 180 -2.41 8.26 24.90
CA LYS A 180 -2.49 9.43 25.82
C LYS A 180 -1.13 10.00 26.29
N LYS A 181 -0.01 9.51 25.79
CA LYS A 181 1.36 9.88 26.15
C LYS A 181 2.17 10.51 25.02
N GLU A 182 1.61 10.56 23.83
CA GLU A 182 2.26 11.15 22.66
C GLU A 182 1.23 11.96 21.88
N ALA A 183 1.67 13.06 21.30
CA ALA A 183 0.90 13.83 20.34
C ALA A 183 1.77 14.16 19.14
N ALA A 184 1.15 14.21 17.96
CA ALA A 184 1.83 14.59 16.75
C ALA A 184 0.93 15.52 15.94
N TYR A 185 1.54 16.51 15.32
CA TYR A 185 0.84 17.58 14.62
C TYR A 185 1.48 17.75 13.24
N LEU A 186 0.65 17.93 12.22
CA LEU A 186 1.06 18.44 10.93
C LEU A 186 1.27 19.95 11.07
N LEU A 187 2.47 20.43 10.77
CA LEU A 187 2.75 21.85 10.84
C LEU A 187 2.10 22.61 9.69
N PRO A 188 1.65 23.87 9.92
CA PRO A 188 1.07 24.69 8.88
C PRO A 188 2.03 24.90 7.69
N GLU A 189 1.48 25.24 6.52
CA GLU A 189 2.23 25.59 5.31
C GLU A 189 3.19 24.50 4.81
N ASP A 190 2.85 23.23 5.02
CA ASP A 190 3.69 22.09 4.61
C ASP A 190 5.11 22.11 5.25
N ASN A 191 5.25 22.63 6.46
CA ASN A 191 6.54 22.69 7.15
C ASN A 191 6.97 21.38 7.84
N GLY A 192 6.25 20.28 7.65
CA GLY A 192 6.58 18.97 8.21
C GLY A 192 5.74 18.57 9.42
N TYR A 193 6.36 17.88 10.38
CA TYR A 193 5.67 17.29 11.52
C TYR A 193 6.32 17.71 12.82
N PHE A 194 5.50 17.92 13.85
CA PHE A 194 5.91 18.09 15.23
C PHE A 194 5.43 16.89 16.03
N MET A 195 6.31 16.30 16.81
CA MET A 195 5.99 15.17 17.68
C MET A 195 6.50 15.46 19.10
N ILE A 196 5.66 15.10 20.07
CA ILE A 196 5.93 15.30 21.49
C ILE A 196 5.49 14.05 22.25
N HIS A 197 6.28 13.60 23.20
CA HIS A 197 5.95 12.47 24.07
C HIS A 197 6.29 12.75 25.53
N GLU A 198 5.48 12.19 26.43
CA GLU A 198 5.65 12.33 27.88
C GLU A 198 6.84 11.51 28.38
N THR A 199 7.67 12.12 29.21
CA THR A 199 8.79 11.50 29.93
C THR A 199 8.62 11.64 31.43
N ASP A 200 9.49 11.03 32.22
CA ASP A 200 9.45 11.15 33.69
C ASP A 200 9.69 12.58 34.21
N GLY A 201 10.28 13.46 33.38
CA GLY A 201 10.65 14.84 33.74
C GLY A 201 9.89 15.94 33.01
N GLY A 202 8.96 15.59 32.11
CA GLY A 202 8.26 16.55 31.24
C GLY A 202 7.99 15.94 29.89
N TYR A 203 8.41 16.60 28.82
CA TYR A 203 8.13 16.15 27.45
C TYR A 203 9.39 16.27 26.59
N ASP A 204 9.68 15.20 25.81
CA ASP A 204 10.60 15.28 24.68
C ASP A 204 9.82 15.64 23.41
N TYR A 205 10.36 16.54 22.60
CA TYR A 205 9.74 16.91 21.33
C TYR A 205 10.74 16.98 20.20
N THR A 206 10.25 16.77 18.97
CA THR A 206 11.09 16.80 17.75
C THR A 206 10.28 17.35 16.58
N PHE A 207 10.92 18.21 15.80
CA PHE A 207 10.44 18.70 14.51
C PHE A 207 11.05 17.86 13.39
N TYR A 208 10.23 17.45 12.45
CA TYR A 208 10.62 16.68 11.28
C TYR A 208 10.21 17.38 9.99
N ASN A 209 11.00 17.21 8.93
CA ASN A 209 10.53 17.55 7.59
C ASN A 209 9.60 16.45 7.04
N HIS A 210 9.10 16.63 5.81
CA HIS A 210 8.21 15.65 5.17
C HIS A 210 8.86 14.29 4.88
N GLU A 211 10.18 14.21 4.89
CA GLU A 211 10.95 12.96 4.74
C GLU A 211 11.24 12.30 6.09
N PHE A 212 10.63 12.78 7.18
CA PHE A 212 10.90 12.37 8.57
C PHE A 212 12.36 12.49 8.98
N LYS A 213 13.08 13.41 8.37
CA LYS A 213 14.40 13.80 8.84
C LYS A 213 14.22 14.83 9.96
N GLU A 214 14.82 14.55 11.11
CA GLU A 214 14.88 15.46 12.24
C GLU A 214 15.48 16.80 11.83
N LEU A 215 14.80 17.89 12.17
CA LEU A 215 15.22 19.25 11.92
C LEU A 215 15.71 19.89 13.21
N ASP A 216 14.94 19.75 14.29
CA ASP A 216 15.22 20.30 15.60
C ASP A 216 14.43 19.52 16.65
N GLY A 217 14.75 19.70 17.94
CA GLY A 217 14.06 19.07 19.03
C GLY A 217 14.62 19.47 20.39
N GLY A 218 13.94 19.09 21.43
CA GLY A 218 14.34 19.44 22.79
C GLY A 218 13.53 18.76 23.87
N ILE A 219 13.75 19.22 25.09
CA ILE A 219 13.05 18.79 26.30
C ILE A 219 12.26 19.97 26.84
N TYR A 220 10.97 19.77 27.07
CA TYR A 220 10.11 20.69 27.80
C TYR A 220 10.02 20.20 29.26
N ASP A 221 10.74 20.88 30.15
CA ASP A 221 10.94 20.46 31.55
C ASP A 221 9.80 20.98 32.47
N ASN A 222 8.59 20.52 32.21
CA ASN A 222 7.44 20.78 33.06
C ASN A 222 6.43 19.62 33.00
N PRO A 223 6.51 18.65 33.92
CA PRO A 223 5.61 17.49 33.93
C PRO A 223 4.20 17.79 34.50
N GLU A 224 3.95 19.02 35.04
CA GLU A 224 2.68 19.36 35.68
C GLU A 224 1.63 19.87 34.67
N VAL A 225 2.04 20.25 33.45
CA VAL A 225 1.13 20.68 32.38
C VAL A 225 0.67 19.53 31.54
N SER A 226 -0.45 19.68 30.85
CA SER A 226 -0.90 18.69 29.88
C SER A 226 -0.04 18.71 28.62
N ILE A 227 -0.01 17.59 27.89
CA ILE A 227 0.70 17.52 26.60
C ILE A 227 0.19 18.58 25.59
N ALA A 228 -1.08 18.97 25.67
CA ALA A 228 -1.66 20.02 24.84
C ALA A 228 -1.12 21.40 25.19
N GLU A 229 -0.99 21.72 26.48
CA GLU A 229 -0.38 22.99 26.94
C GLU A 229 1.13 23.04 26.59
N ALA A 230 1.86 21.95 26.86
CA ALA A 230 3.27 21.85 26.46
C ALA A 230 3.46 22.05 24.97
N THR A 231 2.58 21.45 24.15
CA THR A 231 2.60 21.63 22.67
C THR A 231 2.37 23.08 22.30
N GLU A 232 1.34 23.73 22.87
CA GLU A 232 1.03 25.13 22.59
C GLU A 232 2.19 26.07 22.96
N ASP A 233 2.79 25.84 24.11
CA ASP A 233 3.94 26.62 24.58
C ASP A 233 5.15 26.47 23.64
N ILE A 234 5.53 25.25 23.30
CA ILE A 234 6.66 24.97 22.42
C ILE A 234 6.45 25.58 21.02
N LEU A 235 5.27 25.38 20.42
CA LEU A 235 4.98 25.91 19.10
C LEU A 235 4.90 27.43 19.07
N ASN A 236 4.37 28.06 20.14
CA ASN A 236 4.35 29.51 20.26
C ASN A 236 5.79 30.09 20.39
N ASP A 237 6.68 29.43 21.13
CA ASP A 237 8.08 29.85 21.26
C ASP A 237 8.81 29.78 19.91
N GLU A 238 8.45 28.83 19.07
CA GLU A 238 8.96 28.70 17.69
C GLU A 238 8.22 29.59 16.68
N GLY A 239 7.22 30.38 17.13
CA GLY A 239 6.44 31.27 16.26
C GLY A 239 5.44 30.55 15.35
N ILE A 240 5.08 29.30 15.66
CA ILE A 240 4.13 28.48 14.92
C ILE A 240 2.76 28.57 15.62
N THR A 241 1.76 29.03 14.89
CA THR A 241 0.36 29.05 15.39
C THR A 241 -0.40 27.87 14.82
N ILE A 242 -0.99 27.05 15.68
CA ILE A 242 -1.83 25.90 15.29
C ILE A 242 -3.28 26.34 15.07
#